data_d60f81260c25f78e80b2389496a83378
#
_entry.id   d60f81260c25f78e80b2389496a83378
#
_cell.length_a   1.000
_cell.length_b   1.000
_cell.length_c   1.000
_cell.angle_alpha   90.00
_cell.angle_beta   90.00
_cell.angle_gamma   90.00
#
_symmetry.space_group_name_H-M   'P 1'
#
loop_
_entity.id
_entity.type
_entity.pdbx_description
1 polymer ?
#
loop_
_entity_poly.entity_id
_entity_poly.type
_entity_poly.pdbx_seq_one_letter_code
_entity_poly.pdbx_strand_id
1 'polypeptide(L)'
;IAFNAVFALPIFEAVLGIPTLYEDVNDHNFEYVNNIDHFNDQKSTEFSVKMERELDWATLSGWTLYSDIDNAFGADGTSGAWGFFFGDQSCLDSLAEIVNSGQGFSLPSPQYIATSDPTVPNGLLLGPYTPTRCDGTQYQVRNQEDISFELRLTSPGDQDIRWSAGMYYLDVSREVGVNQGTDKGLGITERMYVAPNGNNPTEQMVWDDFDNEVTAFFASVNIDLNDTVELSIAGRYDKEDRRVSSLVPTNVTSTYIDCDGPPYTGGPLNTGLCSSSSIPDQSRSFEAFQPKISLTWDASDNVTYFASWGEGFKSGGFNNSGSRATIDTFINPLNPGSPVAVTDVYEKETNDSLEIGFKARLAENRVSVEGTYFDTNANDLQFFEFIVGPFGLLRIVENIDEAEMDGFELAISAIVNDNISVYLSGAQIDSTIIKNSVRSDSVGNNVPYHAEHTYNAGLSLDYPMANGMDFFAQLDYAVVGPTWFHVMQENNSRVSLFGVPMAYDKTQRDEYDTVNLRMGVKGDNYSIVAYAKNLTDEDYLAEVIPAPEFGGSFAHAGTQRRVGVELTYQF
;
A
#
# COMPACT_ATOMS: atom_id res chain seq x y z
N ILE A 1 -17.75 -20.40 -18.64
CA ILE A 1 -16.76 -20.87 -19.64
C ILE A 1 -15.36 -20.75 -19.03
N ALA A 2 -15.00 -19.66 -18.40
CA ALA A 2 -13.74 -19.52 -17.67
C ALA A 2 -13.53 -20.59 -16.58
N PHE A 3 -14.59 -21.00 -15.91
CA PHE A 3 -14.57 -22.06 -14.88
C PHE A 3 -14.03 -23.40 -15.40
N ASN A 4 -14.41 -23.80 -16.62
CA ASN A 4 -13.93 -25.03 -17.24
C ASN A 4 -12.48 -24.91 -17.77
N ALA A 5 -12.04 -23.71 -18.06
CA ALA A 5 -10.71 -23.45 -18.56
C ALA A 5 -9.64 -23.60 -17.47
N VAL A 6 -9.90 -23.09 -16.27
CA VAL A 6 -8.96 -23.18 -15.16
C VAL A 6 -8.78 -24.62 -14.67
N PHE A 7 -9.81 -25.45 -14.70
CA PHE A 7 -9.69 -26.90 -14.41
C PHE A 7 -8.78 -27.63 -15.40
N ALA A 8 -8.61 -27.10 -16.61
CA ALA A 8 -7.77 -27.71 -17.62
C ALA A 8 -6.30 -27.25 -17.55
N LEU A 9 -5.98 -26.16 -16.85
CA LEU A 9 -4.64 -25.57 -16.80
C LEU A 9 -3.54 -26.56 -16.37
N PRO A 10 -3.66 -27.34 -15.29
CA PRO A 10 -2.63 -28.33 -14.93
C PRO A 10 -2.48 -29.44 -15.98
N ILE A 11 -3.55 -29.77 -16.70
CA ILE A 11 -3.53 -30.74 -17.79
C ILE A 11 -2.82 -30.13 -19.01
N PHE A 12 -3.04 -28.85 -19.29
CA PHE A 12 -2.39 -28.14 -20.38
C PHE A 12 -0.89 -27.98 -20.13
N GLU A 13 -0.46 -27.67 -18.91
CA GLU A 13 0.96 -27.64 -18.56
C GLU A 13 1.62 -29.01 -18.73
N ALA A 14 1.03 -30.04 -18.14
CA ALA A 14 1.58 -31.39 -18.19
C ALA A 14 1.59 -32.02 -19.59
N VAL A 15 0.63 -31.67 -20.45
CA VAL A 15 0.43 -32.31 -21.77
C VAL A 15 0.96 -31.44 -22.91
N LEU A 16 0.86 -30.13 -22.81
CA LEU A 16 1.18 -29.20 -23.90
C LEU A 16 2.42 -28.34 -23.62
N GLY A 17 2.98 -28.37 -22.41
CA GLY A 17 4.14 -27.54 -22.04
C GLY A 17 3.83 -26.04 -22.06
N ILE A 18 2.56 -25.67 -21.86
CA ILE A 18 2.15 -24.28 -21.80
C ILE A 18 2.43 -23.78 -20.39
N PRO A 19 3.15 -22.66 -20.20
CA PRO A 19 3.41 -22.09 -18.89
C PRO A 19 2.10 -21.84 -18.13
N THR A 20 2.08 -22.14 -16.84
CA THR A 20 0.92 -21.89 -16.00
C THR A 20 0.82 -20.43 -15.59
N LEU A 21 -0.35 -20.03 -15.09
CA LEU A 21 -0.57 -18.73 -14.44
C LEU A 21 0.24 -18.55 -13.13
N TYR A 22 1.02 -19.54 -12.75
CA TYR A 22 1.85 -19.55 -11.53
C TYR A 22 3.34 -19.32 -11.85
N GLU A 23 3.63 -18.41 -12.76
CA GLU A 23 5.01 -17.97 -12.96
C GLU A 23 5.53 -17.25 -11.71
N ASP A 24 6.83 -17.35 -11.48
CA ASP A 24 7.49 -16.57 -10.43
C ASP A 24 7.36 -15.09 -10.74
N VAL A 25 7.02 -14.29 -9.75
CA VAL A 25 6.82 -12.84 -9.96
C VAL A 25 8.10 -12.15 -10.44
N ASN A 26 9.27 -12.69 -10.12
CA ASN A 26 10.57 -12.16 -10.54
C ASN A 26 10.88 -12.45 -12.03
N ASP A 27 10.17 -13.38 -12.65
CA ASP A 27 10.24 -13.65 -14.11
C ASP A 27 9.39 -12.66 -14.93
N HIS A 28 8.77 -11.66 -14.29
CA HIS A 28 7.95 -10.66 -14.95
C HIS A 28 8.77 -9.81 -15.94
N ASN A 29 8.30 -9.68 -17.17
CA ASN A 29 9.05 -8.98 -18.23
C ASN A 29 8.72 -7.48 -18.34
N PHE A 30 7.95 -6.91 -17.42
CA PHE A 30 7.60 -5.48 -17.31
C PHE A 30 6.92 -4.86 -18.55
N GLU A 31 6.30 -5.68 -19.39
CA GLU A 31 5.53 -5.20 -20.52
C GLU A 31 4.04 -5.19 -20.19
N TYR A 32 3.42 -4.01 -20.32
CA TYR A 32 2.00 -3.78 -20.04
C TYR A 32 1.32 -3.27 -21.31
N VAL A 33 0.19 -3.87 -21.66
CA VAL A 33 -0.57 -3.49 -22.84
C VAL A 33 -2.02 -3.26 -22.43
N ASN A 34 -2.49 -2.02 -22.57
CA ASN A 34 -3.85 -1.60 -22.26
C ASN A 34 -4.57 -1.16 -23.53
N ASN A 35 -5.89 -1.31 -23.57
CA ASN A 35 -6.72 -0.73 -24.63
C ASN A 35 -7.37 0.60 -24.22
N ILE A 36 -7.26 0.99 -22.96
CA ILE A 36 -7.85 2.21 -22.40
C ILE A 36 -6.75 3.11 -21.83
N ASP A 37 -6.79 4.40 -22.18
CA ASP A 37 -5.94 5.39 -21.55
C ASP A 37 -6.38 5.57 -20.09
N HIS A 38 -5.45 5.34 -19.18
CA HIS A 38 -5.67 5.51 -17.75
C HIS A 38 -5.46 6.97 -17.32
N PHE A 39 -6.12 7.36 -16.26
CA PHE A 39 -5.92 8.66 -15.62
C PHE A 39 -5.98 8.55 -14.10
N ASN A 40 -5.39 9.51 -13.41
CA ASN A 40 -5.51 9.72 -11.98
C ASN A 40 -5.48 11.23 -11.72
N ASP A 41 -6.65 11.80 -11.53
CA ASP A 41 -6.84 13.24 -11.35
C ASP A 41 -7.12 13.53 -9.88
N GLN A 42 -6.36 14.44 -9.31
CA GLN A 42 -6.56 14.91 -7.95
C GLN A 42 -6.60 16.42 -7.88
N LYS A 43 -7.57 16.95 -7.14
CA LYS A 43 -7.64 18.32 -6.72
C LYS A 43 -7.60 18.37 -5.21
N SER A 44 -6.78 19.25 -4.66
CA SER A 44 -6.73 19.48 -3.22
C SER A 44 -6.80 20.95 -2.90
N THR A 45 -7.54 21.29 -1.86
CA THR A 45 -7.61 22.62 -1.27
C THR A 45 -7.27 22.49 0.20
N GLU A 46 -6.21 23.16 0.63
CA GLU A 46 -5.77 23.12 2.02
C GLU A 46 -5.69 24.52 2.59
N PHE A 47 -6.17 24.69 3.80
CA PHE A 47 -6.06 25.94 4.54
C PHE A 47 -5.61 25.64 5.97
N SER A 48 -4.52 26.29 6.40
CA SER A 48 -4.01 26.13 7.75
C SER A 48 -3.75 27.46 8.44
N VAL A 49 -4.00 27.50 9.74
CA VAL A 49 -3.65 28.61 10.61
C VAL A 49 -2.81 28.09 11.76
N LYS A 50 -1.68 28.75 12.03
CA LYS A 50 -0.83 28.47 13.20
C LYS A 50 -0.80 29.69 14.09
N MET A 51 -0.81 29.45 15.40
CA MET A 51 -0.77 30.45 16.45
C MET A 51 0.29 30.06 17.46
N GLU A 52 1.07 31.02 17.91
CA GLU A 52 2.01 30.85 19.02
C GLU A 52 1.96 32.10 19.89
N ARG A 53 1.98 31.93 21.17
CA ARG A 53 2.02 33.00 22.16
C ARG A 53 2.87 32.60 23.36
N GLU A 54 3.89 33.38 23.61
CA GLU A 54 4.69 33.27 24.83
C GLU A 54 3.93 33.84 26.03
N LEU A 55 3.90 33.10 27.12
CA LEU A 55 3.42 33.48 28.42
C LEU A 55 4.61 33.46 29.38
N ASP A 56 4.51 34.10 30.55
CA ASP A 56 5.62 34.15 31.53
C ASP A 56 6.04 32.74 32.03
N TRP A 57 5.19 31.75 31.94
CA TRP A 57 5.37 30.40 32.49
C TRP A 57 5.25 29.25 31.45
N ALA A 58 4.81 29.54 30.25
CA ALA A 58 4.65 28.55 29.20
C ALA A 58 4.49 29.22 27.83
N THR A 59 4.70 28.45 26.77
CA THR A 59 4.32 28.83 25.41
C THR A 59 3.02 28.12 25.04
N LEU A 60 2.01 28.89 24.65
CA LEU A 60 0.77 28.39 24.07
C LEU A 60 0.95 28.32 22.56
N SER A 61 0.85 27.13 21.99
CA SER A 61 0.85 26.92 20.53
C SER A 61 -0.43 26.20 20.10
N GLY A 62 -0.87 26.50 18.91
CA GLY A 62 -2.03 25.84 18.32
C GLY A 62 -2.03 25.95 16.80
N TRP A 63 -2.72 25.02 16.19
CA TRP A 63 -2.94 25.02 14.75
C TRP A 63 -4.29 24.41 14.40
N THR A 64 -4.81 24.80 13.24
CA THR A 64 -5.96 24.17 12.61
C THR A 64 -5.66 23.95 11.15
N LEU A 65 -6.13 22.86 10.60
CA LEU A 65 -6.05 22.52 9.17
C LEU A 65 -7.45 22.15 8.70
N TYR A 66 -7.83 22.67 7.55
CA TYR A 66 -8.93 22.20 6.72
C TYR A 66 -8.35 21.66 5.43
N SER A 67 -8.80 20.51 4.99
CA SER A 67 -8.42 19.87 3.73
C SER A 67 -9.64 19.34 3.00
N ASP A 68 -9.68 19.52 1.69
CA ASP A 68 -10.71 19.03 0.78
C ASP A 68 -10.01 18.45 -0.44
N ILE A 69 -10.19 17.15 -0.66
CA ILE A 69 -9.51 16.37 -1.70
C ILE A 69 -10.54 15.63 -2.54
N ASP A 70 -10.60 15.97 -3.81
CA ASP A 70 -11.29 15.20 -4.85
C ASP A 70 -10.26 14.36 -5.61
N ASN A 71 -10.43 13.04 -5.64
CA ASN A 71 -9.60 12.14 -6.42
C ASN A 71 -10.43 11.19 -7.25
N ALA A 72 -10.17 11.16 -8.54
CA ALA A 72 -10.77 10.25 -9.50
C ALA A 72 -9.68 9.47 -10.26
N PHE A 73 -9.87 8.18 -10.39
CA PHE A 73 -8.98 7.26 -11.08
C PHE A 73 -9.76 6.42 -12.10
N GLY A 74 -9.19 6.24 -13.28
CA GLY A 74 -9.76 5.40 -14.31
C GLY A 74 -8.72 4.54 -15.02
N ALA A 75 -9.04 3.27 -15.27
CA ALA A 75 -8.14 2.31 -15.90
C ALA A 75 -8.91 1.16 -16.57
N ASP A 76 -8.20 0.25 -17.20
CA ASP A 76 -8.72 -1.06 -17.54
C ASP A 76 -9.22 -1.79 -16.30
N GLY A 77 -10.22 -2.63 -16.45
CA GLY A 77 -10.86 -3.34 -15.36
C GLY A 77 -10.08 -4.58 -14.94
N THR A 78 -9.19 -4.44 -13.97
CA THR A 78 -8.27 -5.50 -13.52
C THR A 78 -8.96 -6.80 -13.15
N SER A 79 -10.13 -6.75 -12.52
CA SER A 79 -10.87 -7.96 -12.11
C SER A 79 -11.62 -8.62 -13.25
N GLY A 80 -11.96 -7.90 -14.31
CA GLY A 80 -12.51 -8.46 -15.55
C GLY A 80 -11.53 -9.38 -16.26
N ALA A 81 -10.24 -9.19 -16.04
CA ALA A 81 -9.17 -10.04 -16.55
C ALA A 81 -9.31 -11.53 -16.19
N TRP A 82 -10.03 -11.83 -15.12
CA TRP A 82 -10.34 -13.20 -14.69
C TRP A 82 -11.50 -13.85 -15.45
N GLY A 83 -11.95 -13.22 -16.55
CA GLY A 83 -12.89 -13.82 -17.47
C GLY A 83 -14.36 -13.51 -17.21
N PHE A 84 -14.67 -12.56 -16.34
CA PHE A 84 -16.06 -12.18 -16.04
C PHE A 84 -16.79 -11.63 -17.26
N PHE A 85 -16.09 -10.91 -18.14
CA PHE A 85 -16.65 -10.32 -19.36
C PHE A 85 -16.41 -11.14 -20.63
N PHE A 86 -15.83 -12.34 -20.56
CA PHE A 86 -15.50 -13.15 -21.75
C PHE A 86 -16.70 -13.58 -22.58
N GLY A 87 -17.88 -13.59 -22.01
CA GLY A 87 -19.12 -13.84 -22.73
C GLY A 87 -19.73 -12.59 -23.39
N ASP A 88 -19.17 -11.43 -23.16
CA ASP A 88 -19.70 -10.17 -23.69
C ASP A 88 -19.38 -10.01 -25.18
N GLN A 89 -20.35 -9.51 -25.94
CA GLN A 89 -20.17 -9.32 -27.39
C GLN A 89 -19.02 -8.37 -27.69
N SER A 90 -18.82 -7.33 -26.86
CA SER A 90 -17.72 -6.38 -27.02
C SER A 90 -16.35 -7.04 -26.86
N CYS A 91 -16.20 -7.95 -25.89
CA CYS A 91 -15.00 -8.75 -25.74
C CYS A 91 -14.76 -9.64 -26.96
N LEU A 92 -15.77 -10.40 -27.40
CA LEU A 92 -15.68 -11.29 -28.57
C LEU A 92 -15.32 -10.53 -29.85
N ASP A 93 -15.90 -9.34 -30.05
CA ASP A 93 -15.59 -8.49 -31.20
C ASP A 93 -14.13 -8.01 -31.16
N SER A 94 -13.60 -7.61 -29.99
CA SER A 94 -12.22 -7.17 -29.87
C SER A 94 -11.21 -8.31 -30.09
N LEU A 95 -11.53 -9.52 -29.64
CA LEU A 95 -10.72 -10.70 -29.94
C LEU A 95 -10.70 -11.00 -31.44
N ALA A 96 -11.85 -10.92 -32.11
CA ALA A 96 -11.94 -11.11 -33.57
C ALA A 96 -11.15 -10.02 -34.30
N GLU A 97 -11.14 -8.79 -33.86
CA GLU A 97 -10.34 -7.70 -34.41
C GLU A 97 -8.84 -8.00 -34.34
N ILE A 98 -8.33 -8.47 -33.21
CA ILE A 98 -6.93 -8.86 -33.02
C ILE A 98 -6.56 -10.03 -33.95
N VAL A 99 -7.38 -11.07 -33.96
CA VAL A 99 -7.15 -12.24 -34.86
C VAL A 99 -7.10 -11.83 -36.30
N ASN A 100 -8.04 -10.98 -36.75
CA ASN A 100 -8.13 -10.55 -38.14
C ASN A 100 -7.03 -9.55 -38.55
N SER A 101 -6.45 -8.82 -37.59
CA SER A 101 -5.37 -7.86 -37.90
C SER A 101 -4.06 -8.55 -38.29
N GLY A 102 -3.94 -9.86 -38.08
CA GLY A 102 -2.69 -10.60 -38.30
C GLY A 102 -1.59 -10.24 -37.29
N GLN A 103 -1.89 -9.45 -36.29
CA GLN A 103 -1.02 -9.30 -35.11
C GLN A 103 -1.02 -10.65 -34.43
N GLY A 104 0.05 -11.40 -34.61
CA GLY A 104 0.21 -12.69 -33.95
C GLY A 104 0.16 -12.47 -32.44
N PHE A 105 -0.29 -13.46 -31.69
CA PHE A 105 -0.27 -13.49 -30.21
C PHE A 105 1.18 -13.59 -29.68
N SER A 106 2.09 -12.79 -30.19
CA SER A 106 3.44 -12.64 -29.65
C SER A 106 3.38 -11.60 -28.51
N LEU A 107 2.70 -11.96 -27.45
CA LEU A 107 2.87 -11.24 -26.21
C LEU A 107 4.13 -11.77 -25.50
N PRO A 108 4.86 -10.89 -24.86
CA PRO A 108 6.14 -11.22 -24.24
C PRO A 108 6.03 -12.18 -23.07
N SER A 109 4.92 -12.26 -22.39
CA SER A 109 4.65 -13.26 -21.36
C SER A 109 3.37 -14.00 -21.67
N PRO A 110 3.39 -15.34 -21.59
CA PRO A 110 2.22 -16.14 -21.90
C PRO A 110 1.24 -16.13 -20.72
N GLN A 111 0.41 -15.14 -20.64
CA GLN A 111 -0.75 -15.19 -19.76
C GLN A 111 -1.95 -15.66 -20.57
N TYR A 112 -2.10 -16.97 -20.70
CA TYR A 112 -3.15 -17.58 -21.47
C TYR A 112 -4.27 -18.06 -20.55
N ILE A 113 -5.50 -17.70 -20.89
CA ILE A 113 -6.69 -18.31 -20.31
C ILE A 113 -7.26 -19.24 -21.38
N ALA A 114 -7.40 -20.52 -21.08
CA ALA A 114 -8.01 -21.48 -21.98
C ALA A 114 -9.48 -21.13 -22.21
N THR A 115 -9.93 -21.15 -23.44
CA THR A 115 -11.32 -20.93 -23.81
C THR A 115 -11.83 -22.02 -24.73
N SER A 116 -13.12 -22.32 -24.66
CA SER A 116 -13.79 -23.19 -25.62
C SER A 116 -14.33 -22.43 -26.85
N ASP A 117 -14.05 -21.13 -26.97
CA ASP A 117 -14.49 -20.33 -28.10
C ASP A 117 -13.73 -20.77 -29.37
N PRO A 118 -14.44 -21.26 -30.41
CA PRO A 118 -13.82 -21.75 -31.61
C PRO A 118 -13.19 -20.64 -32.46
N THR A 119 -13.45 -19.37 -32.15
CA THR A 119 -12.87 -18.23 -32.89
C THR A 119 -11.48 -17.87 -32.34
N VAL A 120 -11.11 -18.34 -31.15
CA VAL A 120 -9.81 -18.09 -30.56
C VAL A 120 -8.82 -19.17 -31.00
N PRO A 121 -7.72 -18.81 -31.65
CA PRO A 121 -6.70 -19.77 -32.10
C PRO A 121 -6.19 -20.61 -30.94
N ASN A 122 -6.14 -21.92 -31.13
CA ASN A 122 -5.68 -22.90 -30.16
C ASN A 122 -6.48 -22.97 -28.83
N GLY A 123 -7.64 -22.32 -28.75
CA GLY A 123 -8.45 -22.28 -27.55
C GLY A 123 -7.81 -21.51 -26.39
N LEU A 124 -6.95 -20.53 -26.69
CA LEU A 124 -6.25 -19.73 -25.69
C LEU A 124 -6.67 -18.26 -25.82
N LEU A 125 -7.14 -17.69 -24.73
CA LEU A 125 -7.32 -16.26 -24.55
C LEU A 125 -6.04 -15.65 -23.97
N LEU A 126 -5.77 -14.43 -24.37
CA LEU A 126 -4.74 -13.64 -23.73
C LEU A 126 -5.22 -13.26 -22.33
N GLY A 127 -4.32 -13.32 -21.35
CA GLY A 127 -4.59 -12.91 -19.98
C GLY A 127 -4.70 -11.39 -19.82
N PRO A 128 -4.66 -10.91 -18.60
CA PRO A 128 -4.69 -9.50 -18.31
C PRO A 128 -3.62 -8.74 -19.11
N TYR A 129 -3.88 -7.47 -19.39
CA TYR A 129 -2.98 -6.60 -20.18
C TYR A 129 -2.90 -6.91 -21.68
N THR A 130 -3.93 -7.46 -22.23
CA THR A 130 -4.09 -7.48 -23.70
C THR A 130 -4.85 -6.23 -24.15
N PRO A 131 -4.65 -5.75 -25.39
CA PRO A 131 -5.43 -4.64 -25.92
C PRO A 131 -6.84 -5.11 -26.31
N THR A 132 -7.53 -5.80 -25.42
CA THR A 132 -8.87 -6.34 -25.61
C THR A 132 -9.86 -5.66 -24.68
N ARG A 133 -11.14 -5.72 -25.02
CA ARG A 133 -12.23 -5.24 -24.16
C ARG A 133 -12.72 -6.30 -23.17
N CYS A 134 -11.95 -7.36 -22.95
CA CYS A 134 -12.37 -8.49 -22.13
C CYS A 134 -12.17 -8.28 -20.62
N ASP A 135 -11.34 -7.35 -20.24
CA ASP A 135 -11.08 -6.97 -18.85
C ASP A 135 -12.00 -5.88 -18.29
N GLY A 136 -12.78 -5.24 -19.19
CA GLY A 136 -13.76 -4.23 -18.80
C GLY A 136 -13.12 -2.87 -18.50
N THR A 137 -13.86 -2.04 -17.76
CA THR A 137 -13.42 -0.70 -17.33
C THR A 137 -13.47 -0.59 -15.81
N GLN A 138 -12.60 0.22 -15.25
CA GLN A 138 -12.59 0.56 -13.83
C GLN A 138 -12.62 2.07 -13.64
N TYR A 139 -13.52 2.54 -12.76
CA TYR A 139 -13.55 3.92 -12.29
C TYR A 139 -13.63 3.94 -10.77
N GLN A 140 -12.79 4.75 -10.14
CA GLN A 140 -12.72 4.90 -8.70
C GLN A 140 -12.84 6.35 -8.28
N VAL A 141 -13.42 6.57 -7.11
CA VAL A 141 -13.38 7.84 -6.39
C VAL A 141 -12.78 7.63 -5.00
N ARG A 142 -12.00 8.61 -4.55
CA ARG A 142 -11.39 8.65 -3.20
C ARG A 142 -11.40 10.09 -2.72
N ASN A 143 -12.59 10.59 -2.40
CA ASN A 143 -12.77 11.95 -1.92
C ASN A 143 -12.58 12.00 -0.40
N GLN A 144 -12.06 13.09 0.12
CA GLN A 144 -11.88 13.28 1.55
C GLN A 144 -12.03 14.75 1.92
N GLU A 145 -12.81 15.01 2.96
CA GLU A 145 -12.90 16.31 3.62
C GLU A 145 -12.51 16.12 5.09
N ASP A 146 -11.60 16.94 5.59
CA ASP A 146 -11.19 16.87 6.99
C ASP A 146 -10.93 18.24 7.61
N ILE A 147 -11.19 18.30 8.91
CA ILE A 147 -10.80 19.41 9.76
C ILE A 147 -10.09 18.89 11.01
N SER A 148 -8.96 19.49 11.33
CA SER A 148 -8.23 19.13 12.54
C SER A 148 -7.72 20.37 13.28
N PHE A 149 -7.55 20.23 14.58
CA PHE A 149 -6.88 21.22 15.40
C PHE A 149 -6.09 20.59 16.56
N GLU A 150 -5.03 21.29 16.94
CA GLU A 150 -4.26 21.00 18.14
C GLU A 150 -4.07 22.26 18.96
N LEU A 151 -4.13 22.10 20.28
CA LEU A 151 -3.74 23.13 21.23
C LEU A 151 -2.76 22.51 22.24
N ARG A 152 -1.63 23.19 22.45
CA ARG A 152 -0.54 22.72 23.30
C ARG A 152 0.00 23.84 24.17
N LEU A 153 0.31 23.47 25.41
CA LEU A 153 1.12 24.28 26.34
C LEU A 153 2.45 23.57 26.55
N THR A 154 3.55 24.34 26.49
CA THR A 154 4.91 23.84 26.70
C THR A 154 5.62 24.73 27.72
N SER A 155 6.24 24.14 28.74
CA SER A 155 7.03 24.87 29.72
C SER A 155 8.25 25.56 29.11
N PRO A 156 8.87 26.56 29.79
CA PRO A 156 10.19 27.06 29.40
C PRO A 156 11.23 25.93 29.32
N GLY A 157 12.17 26.04 28.38
CA GLY A 157 13.16 25.02 28.09
C GLY A 157 14.39 25.01 29.01
N ASP A 158 14.55 26.02 29.85
CA ASP A 158 15.72 26.25 30.73
C ASP A 158 15.57 25.69 32.16
N GLN A 159 14.56 24.81 32.37
CA GLN A 159 14.24 24.22 33.66
C GLN A 159 14.65 22.74 33.70
N ASP A 160 15.04 22.25 34.91
CA ASP A 160 15.36 20.83 35.11
C ASP A 160 14.15 19.92 34.89
N ILE A 161 12.92 20.47 35.01
CA ILE A 161 11.67 19.77 34.71
C ILE A 161 10.95 20.55 33.60
N ARG A 162 10.88 19.95 32.45
CA ARG A 162 10.19 20.48 31.27
C ARG A 162 8.96 19.64 31.00
N TRP A 163 7.86 20.26 30.64
CA TRP A 163 6.61 19.55 30.38
C TRP A 163 5.89 20.12 29.17
N SER A 164 5.08 19.28 28.55
CA SER A 164 4.06 19.70 27.61
C SER A 164 2.74 18.98 27.86
N ALA A 165 1.62 19.65 27.56
CA ALA A 165 0.30 19.03 27.60
C ALA A 165 -0.58 19.65 26.52
N GLY A 166 -1.47 18.85 25.95
CA GLY A 166 -2.33 19.34 24.86
C GLY A 166 -3.51 18.44 24.57
N MET A 167 -4.30 18.92 23.62
CA MET A 167 -5.45 18.22 23.07
C MET A 167 -5.40 18.27 21.55
N TYR A 168 -5.96 17.24 20.92
CA TYR A 168 -6.10 17.12 19.49
C TYR A 168 -7.52 16.70 19.13
N TYR A 169 -8.02 17.23 18.03
CA TYR A 169 -9.30 16.84 17.44
C TYR A 169 -9.15 16.69 15.92
N LEU A 170 -9.80 15.70 15.35
CA LEU A 170 -9.89 15.47 13.92
C LEU A 170 -11.28 14.95 13.58
N ASP A 171 -11.88 15.50 12.53
CA ASP A 171 -13.11 15.03 11.91
C ASP A 171 -12.83 14.80 10.42
N VAL A 172 -13.06 13.57 9.94
CA VAL A 172 -12.80 13.16 8.55
C VAL A 172 -14.05 12.49 8.00
N SER A 173 -14.51 12.98 6.85
CA SER A 173 -15.46 12.27 5.99
C SER A 173 -14.73 11.82 4.72
N ARG A 174 -14.86 10.54 4.36
CA ARG A 174 -14.14 9.93 3.25
C ARG A 174 -15.04 9.04 2.40
N GLU A 175 -15.26 9.45 1.16
CA GLU A 175 -15.94 8.66 0.14
C GLU A 175 -14.93 7.75 -0.58
N VAL A 176 -15.20 6.46 -0.63
CA VAL A 176 -14.40 5.46 -1.36
C VAL A 176 -15.31 4.63 -2.24
N GLY A 177 -15.08 4.69 -3.55
CA GLY A 177 -15.88 3.95 -4.50
C GLY A 177 -15.05 3.29 -5.60
N VAL A 178 -15.45 2.09 -6.00
CA VAL A 178 -14.92 1.35 -7.14
C VAL A 178 -16.09 0.86 -7.98
N ASN A 179 -16.15 1.29 -9.22
CA ASN A 179 -17.06 0.80 -10.25
C ASN A 179 -16.28 -0.02 -11.26
N GLN A 180 -16.76 -1.21 -11.53
CA GLN A 180 -16.30 -2.02 -12.66
C GLN A 180 -17.41 -2.21 -13.65
N GLY A 181 -17.12 -1.96 -14.91
CA GLY A 181 -18.10 -2.01 -16.00
C GLY A 181 -17.60 -2.77 -17.21
N THR A 182 -18.54 -3.13 -18.06
CA THR A 182 -18.25 -3.68 -19.39
C THR A 182 -17.54 -2.63 -20.23
N ASP A 183 -16.47 -3.01 -20.94
CA ASP A 183 -15.85 -2.15 -21.95
C ASP A 183 -16.52 -2.30 -23.30
N LYS A 184 -17.17 -1.26 -23.79
CA LYS A 184 -17.78 -1.17 -25.12
C LYS A 184 -16.90 -0.43 -26.14
N GLY A 185 -15.62 -0.19 -25.82
CA GLY A 185 -14.70 0.56 -26.66
C GLY A 185 -14.98 2.06 -26.69
N LEU A 186 -15.59 2.60 -25.64
CA LEU A 186 -16.01 4.00 -25.55
C LEU A 186 -15.18 4.81 -24.51
N GLY A 187 -14.10 4.21 -24.01
CA GLY A 187 -13.29 4.79 -22.93
C GLY A 187 -13.96 4.66 -21.57
N ILE A 188 -13.40 5.33 -20.56
CA ILE A 188 -13.92 5.28 -19.19
C ILE A 188 -15.11 6.24 -19.05
N THR A 189 -16.15 5.78 -18.36
CA THR A 189 -17.25 6.66 -17.95
C THR A 189 -17.01 7.10 -16.51
N GLU A 190 -16.74 8.39 -16.32
CA GLU A 190 -16.42 8.99 -15.01
C GLU A 190 -17.69 9.12 -14.13
N ARG A 191 -18.25 8.00 -13.74
CA ARG A 191 -19.42 7.91 -12.86
C ARG A 191 -19.40 6.62 -12.08
N MET A 192 -19.80 6.69 -10.82
CA MET A 192 -19.91 5.51 -9.97
C MET A 192 -20.95 4.52 -10.46
N TYR A 193 -22.07 4.98 -10.95
CA TYR A 193 -23.10 4.10 -11.52
C TYR A 193 -23.44 4.47 -12.96
N VAL A 194 -23.42 3.47 -13.84
CA VAL A 194 -23.87 3.54 -15.23
C VAL A 194 -24.93 2.47 -15.46
N ALA A 195 -26.11 2.87 -15.92
CA ALA A 195 -27.23 1.96 -16.16
C ALA A 195 -26.91 0.93 -17.26
N PRO A 196 -27.60 -0.24 -17.31
CA PRO A 196 -27.35 -1.33 -18.28
C PRO A 196 -27.39 -0.93 -19.76
N ASN A 197 -28.10 0.13 -20.10
CA ASN A 197 -28.19 0.67 -21.47
C ASN A 197 -27.25 1.84 -21.74
N GLY A 198 -26.39 2.18 -20.77
CA GLY A 198 -25.41 3.25 -20.89
C GLY A 198 -24.11 2.82 -21.61
N ASN A 199 -23.19 3.76 -21.69
CA ASN A 199 -21.83 3.47 -22.13
C ASN A 199 -21.11 2.74 -20.99
N ASN A 200 -20.51 1.63 -21.18
CA ASN A 200 -19.79 0.87 -20.14
C ASN A 200 -20.64 0.66 -18.87
N PRO A 201 -21.75 -0.10 -18.94
CA PRO A 201 -22.65 -0.29 -17.81
C PRO A 201 -21.92 -0.90 -16.61
N THR A 202 -22.30 -0.46 -15.42
CA THR A 202 -21.78 -0.99 -14.16
C THR A 202 -22.20 -2.43 -13.95
N GLU A 203 -21.23 -3.31 -13.77
CA GLU A 203 -21.47 -4.72 -13.46
C GLU A 203 -21.18 -5.04 -12.00
N GLN A 204 -20.26 -4.30 -11.40
CA GLN A 204 -19.88 -4.45 -10.00
C GLN A 204 -19.59 -3.08 -9.39
N MET A 205 -19.94 -2.92 -8.13
CA MET A 205 -19.69 -1.67 -7.43
C MET A 205 -19.52 -1.89 -5.92
N VAL A 206 -18.51 -1.25 -5.37
CA VAL A 206 -18.37 -0.98 -3.95
C VAL A 206 -18.32 0.53 -3.80
N TRP A 207 -19.11 1.10 -2.89
CA TRP A 207 -19.17 2.53 -2.72
C TRP A 207 -19.65 2.87 -1.32
N ASP A 208 -18.75 3.41 -0.51
CA ASP A 208 -18.98 3.67 0.90
C ASP A 208 -18.54 5.07 1.32
N ASP A 209 -19.20 5.58 2.33
CA ASP A 209 -18.86 6.78 3.06
C ASP A 209 -18.38 6.38 4.46
N PHE A 210 -17.20 6.87 4.85
CA PHE A 210 -16.54 6.61 6.12
C PHE A 210 -16.38 7.90 6.89
N ASP A 211 -17.05 8.00 8.03
CA ASP A 211 -16.87 9.10 8.97
C ASP A 211 -15.96 8.66 10.14
N ASN A 212 -15.05 9.52 10.53
CA ASN A 212 -14.14 9.28 11.64
C ASN A 212 -13.92 10.54 12.47
N GLU A 213 -14.31 10.50 13.74
CA GLU A 213 -14.08 11.56 14.71
C GLU A 213 -13.06 11.10 15.74
N VAL A 214 -11.97 11.87 15.91
CA VAL A 214 -10.88 11.60 16.86
C VAL A 214 -10.78 12.71 17.89
N THR A 215 -10.76 12.34 19.15
CA THR A 215 -10.42 13.23 20.26
C THR A 215 -9.25 12.65 21.05
N ALA A 216 -8.21 13.44 21.27
CA ALA A 216 -7.06 12.98 22.03
C ALA A 216 -6.57 14.00 23.05
N PHE A 217 -5.99 13.49 24.13
CA PHE A 217 -5.27 14.26 25.15
C PHE A 217 -3.88 13.67 25.34
N PHE A 218 -2.89 14.53 25.47
CA PHE A 218 -1.51 14.09 25.64
C PHE A 218 -0.76 14.98 26.64
N ALA A 219 0.21 14.38 27.31
CA ALA A 219 1.14 15.08 28.19
C ALA A 219 2.51 14.39 28.19
N SER A 220 3.55 15.17 28.43
CA SER A 220 4.90 14.67 28.64
C SER A 220 5.63 15.48 29.71
N VAL A 221 6.58 14.84 30.36
CA VAL A 221 7.51 15.45 31.33
C VAL A 221 8.92 14.93 31.04
N ASN A 222 9.87 15.85 30.90
CA ASN A 222 11.30 15.57 30.79
C ASN A 222 11.98 16.07 32.07
N ILE A 223 12.75 15.22 32.70
CA ILE A 223 13.38 15.46 34.01
C ILE A 223 14.89 15.26 33.88
N ASP A 224 15.68 16.31 34.08
CA ASP A 224 17.12 16.20 34.22
C ASP A 224 17.43 15.61 35.61
N LEU A 225 17.76 14.30 35.64
CA LEU A 225 18.12 13.61 36.87
C LEU A 225 19.48 14.10 37.42
N ASN A 226 20.34 14.50 36.51
CA ASN A 226 21.60 15.21 36.74
C ASN A 226 22.07 15.79 35.38
N ASP A 227 23.27 16.42 35.37
CA ASP A 227 23.82 17.11 34.19
C ASP A 227 24.02 16.20 32.95
N THR A 228 23.93 14.88 33.10
CA THR A 228 24.19 13.92 32.02
C THR A 228 23.07 12.90 31.79
N VAL A 229 22.04 12.90 32.61
CA VAL A 229 20.96 11.90 32.49
C VAL A 229 19.58 12.58 32.49
N GLU A 230 18.84 12.37 31.43
CA GLU A 230 17.45 12.81 31.28
C GLU A 230 16.50 11.61 31.30
N LEU A 231 15.41 11.73 32.06
CA LEU A 231 14.26 10.83 32.04
C LEU A 231 13.07 11.53 31.36
N SER A 232 12.51 10.93 30.35
CA SER A 232 11.29 11.39 29.68
C SER A 232 10.14 10.41 29.94
N ILE A 233 8.98 10.94 30.32
CA ILE A 233 7.73 10.18 30.50
C ILE A 233 6.64 10.89 29.71
N ALA A 234 5.94 10.16 28.85
CA ALA A 234 4.84 10.69 28.05
C ALA A 234 3.63 9.75 28.07
N GLY A 235 2.48 10.29 27.79
CA GLY A 235 1.26 9.51 27.60
C GLY A 235 0.29 10.25 26.68
N ARG A 236 -0.42 9.50 25.87
CA ARG A 236 -1.50 9.99 25.02
C ARG A 236 -2.70 9.06 25.15
N TYR A 237 -3.87 9.62 25.26
CA TYR A 237 -5.15 8.91 25.20
C TYR A 237 -5.93 9.38 23.99
N ASP A 238 -6.34 8.43 23.16
CA ASP A 238 -7.17 8.65 21.98
C ASP A 238 -8.50 7.95 22.11
N LYS A 239 -9.55 8.62 21.65
CA LYS A 239 -10.86 8.04 21.39
C LYS A 239 -11.25 8.35 19.96
N GLU A 240 -11.59 7.30 19.21
CA GLU A 240 -12.00 7.38 17.83
C GLU A 240 -13.40 6.77 17.65
N ASP A 241 -14.34 7.57 17.19
CA ASP A 241 -15.69 7.13 16.83
C ASP A 241 -15.77 7.03 15.30
N ARG A 242 -16.00 5.83 14.78
CA ARG A 242 -16.00 5.51 13.35
C ARG A 242 -17.35 5.02 12.89
N ARG A 243 -17.74 5.40 11.67
CA ARG A 243 -18.95 4.95 11.01
C ARG A 243 -18.67 4.63 9.56
N VAL A 244 -19.41 3.65 9.00
CA VAL A 244 -19.46 3.38 7.57
C VAL A 244 -20.92 3.28 7.13
N SER A 245 -21.23 3.87 5.96
CA SER A 245 -22.51 3.76 5.30
C SER A 245 -22.32 3.45 3.81
N SER A 246 -23.13 2.55 3.27
CA SER A 246 -23.07 2.19 1.86
C SER A 246 -23.80 3.21 1.01
N LEU A 247 -23.13 3.71 -0.03
CA LEU A 247 -23.66 4.59 -1.06
C LEU A 247 -24.16 3.82 -2.30
N VAL A 248 -24.02 2.48 -2.33
CA VAL A 248 -24.49 1.64 -3.44
C VAL A 248 -25.99 1.85 -3.63
N PRO A 249 -26.44 2.31 -4.83
CA PRO A 249 -27.86 2.57 -5.05
C PRO A 249 -28.71 1.32 -4.87
N THR A 250 -29.84 1.46 -4.19
CA THR A 250 -30.87 0.42 -4.14
C THR A 250 -31.68 0.42 -5.45
N ASN A 251 -32.30 -0.70 -5.79
CA ASN A 251 -33.14 -0.87 -7.00
C ASN A 251 -32.40 -0.70 -8.34
N VAL A 252 -31.08 -0.82 -8.36
CA VAL A 252 -30.26 -0.90 -9.56
C VAL A 252 -29.77 -2.32 -9.77
N THR A 253 -29.58 -2.72 -11.01
CA THR A 253 -29.21 -4.08 -11.38
C THR A 253 -27.92 -4.10 -12.18
N SER A 254 -27.15 -5.17 -12.00
CA SER A 254 -26.03 -5.58 -12.83
C SER A 254 -26.49 -6.55 -13.92
N THR A 255 -25.72 -6.70 -14.97
CA THR A 255 -26.02 -7.66 -16.05
C THR A 255 -25.41 -9.03 -15.74
N TYR A 256 -24.33 -9.09 -15.00
CA TYR A 256 -23.53 -10.30 -14.78
C TYR A 256 -23.70 -10.92 -13.42
N ILE A 257 -23.86 -10.13 -12.36
CA ILE A 257 -23.89 -10.64 -11.00
C ILE A 257 -25.33 -10.96 -10.63
N ASP A 258 -25.55 -12.20 -10.34
CA ASP A 258 -26.85 -12.79 -10.04
C ASP A 258 -26.68 -13.83 -8.94
N CYS A 259 -27.38 -13.68 -7.86
CA CYS A 259 -27.34 -14.57 -6.71
C CYS A 259 -27.93 -15.95 -6.99
N ASP A 260 -28.67 -16.10 -8.07
CA ASP A 260 -29.28 -17.37 -8.48
C ASP A 260 -28.26 -18.29 -9.20
N GLY A 261 -27.08 -17.80 -9.53
CA GLY A 261 -26.04 -18.53 -10.25
C GLY A 261 -26.29 -18.62 -11.77
N PRO A 262 -25.45 -19.40 -12.48
CA PRO A 262 -25.57 -19.49 -13.94
C PRO A 262 -26.91 -20.11 -14.41
N PRO A 263 -27.49 -19.60 -15.52
CA PRO A 263 -27.00 -18.49 -16.32
C PRO A 263 -27.22 -17.14 -15.64
N TYR A 264 -26.20 -16.32 -15.58
CA TYR A 264 -26.29 -14.99 -14.99
C TYR A 264 -27.21 -14.11 -15.84
N THR A 265 -28.36 -13.73 -15.30
CA THR A 265 -29.39 -12.96 -16.01
C THR A 265 -29.50 -11.52 -15.51
N GLY A 266 -28.66 -11.14 -14.58
CA GLY A 266 -28.65 -9.86 -13.91
C GLY A 266 -29.36 -9.87 -12.56
N GLY A 267 -28.81 -9.14 -11.62
CA GLY A 267 -29.30 -9.05 -10.24
C GLY A 267 -29.03 -7.69 -9.60
N PRO A 268 -29.39 -7.50 -8.33
CA PRO A 268 -29.08 -6.27 -7.62
C PRO A 268 -27.56 -6.04 -7.54
N LEU A 269 -27.11 -4.80 -7.74
CA LEU A 269 -25.70 -4.42 -7.54
C LEU A 269 -25.21 -4.62 -6.10
N ASN A 270 -26.14 -4.59 -5.15
CA ASN A 270 -25.85 -4.90 -3.76
C ASN A 270 -25.69 -6.42 -3.57
N THR A 271 -24.59 -6.95 -4.07
CA THR A 271 -24.32 -8.38 -4.17
C THR A 271 -24.16 -9.04 -2.79
N GLY A 272 -23.63 -8.32 -1.80
CA GLY A 272 -23.44 -8.86 -0.46
C GLY A 272 -24.72 -9.31 0.23
N LEU A 273 -25.88 -8.73 -0.13
CA LEU A 273 -27.18 -9.11 0.41
C LEU A 273 -28.05 -9.86 -0.59
N CYS A 274 -27.63 -9.98 -1.84
CA CYS A 274 -28.43 -10.53 -2.93
C CYS A 274 -29.86 -9.94 -2.95
N SER A 275 -29.98 -8.67 -2.67
CA SER A 275 -31.26 -7.97 -2.57
C SER A 275 -31.14 -6.51 -2.99
N SER A 276 -32.28 -5.89 -3.28
CA SER A 276 -32.35 -4.45 -3.52
C SER A 276 -32.41 -3.61 -2.23
N SER A 277 -32.20 -4.23 -1.08
CA SER A 277 -32.14 -3.53 0.20
C SER A 277 -30.80 -2.80 0.38
N SER A 278 -30.82 -1.70 1.13
CA SER A 278 -29.58 -1.04 1.55
C SER A 278 -28.79 -1.92 2.52
N ILE A 279 -27.48 -1.84 2.43
CA ILE A 279 -26.59 -2.41 3.45
C ILE A 279 -26.71 -1.55 4.72
N PRO A 280 -26.92 -2.14 5.91
CA PRO A 280 -27.02 -1.37 7.14
C PRO A 280 -25.74 -0.62 7.48
N ASP A 281 -25.89 0.62 7.95
CA ASP A 281 -24.76 1.39 8.51
C ASP A 281 -24.17 0.66 9.71
N GLN A 282 -22.86 0.81 9.88
CA GLN A 282 -22.14 0.30 11.05
C GLN A 282 -21.39 1.42 11.75
N SER A 283 -21.24 1.30 13.05
CA SER A 283 -20.45 2.23 13.86
C SER A 283 -19.68 1.50 14.97
N ARG A 284 -18.50 1.99 15.27
CA ARG A 284 -17.61 1.43 16.31
C ARG A 284 -16.80 2.55 16.96
N SER A 285 -16.53 2.41 18.26
CA SER A 285 -15.61 3.27 18.98
C SER A 285 -14.37 2.48 19.37
N PHE A 286 -13.21 3.10 19.18
CA PHE A 286 -11.90 2.57 19.57
C PHE A 286 -11.23 3.55 20.53
N GLU A 287 -10.61 3.00 21.56
CA GLU A 287 -9.89 3.78 22.57
C GLU A 287 -8.52 3.16 22.81
N ALA A 288 -7.51 4.02 23.04
CA ALA A 288 -6.17 3.58 23.37
C ALA A 288 -5.46 4.57 24.29
N PHE A 289 -4.69 4.04 25.24
CA PHE A 289 -3.72 4.81 26.00
C PHE A 289 -2.31 4.38 25.56
N GLN A 290 -1.47 5.33 25.25
CA GLN A 290 -0.14 5.14 24.68
C GLN A 290 0.92 5.73 25.61
N PRO A 291 1.45 4.97 26.58
CA PRO A 291 2.55 5.39 27.44
C PRO A 291 3.89 5.32 26.70
N LYS A 292 4.82 6.21 27.05
CA LYS A 292 6.21 6.14 26.63
C LYS A 292 7.14 6.54 27.78
N ILE A 293 8.23 5.80 27.96
CA ILE A 293 9.31 6.12 28.89
C ILE A 293 10.62 6.03 28.13
N SER A 294 11.48 7.03 28.27
CA SER A 294 12.83 6.98 27.73
C SER A 294 13.86 7.53 28.69
N LEU A 295 15.04 6.95 28.67
CA LEU A 295 16.21 7.38 29.42
C LEU A 295 17.32 7.70 28.43
N THR A 296 17.88 8.90 28.54
CA THR A 296 19.02 9.36 27.77
C THR A 296 20.20 9.61 28.71
N TRP A 297 21.39 9.11 28.33
CA TRP A 297 22.61 9.29 29.08
C TRP A 297 23.74 9.82 28.21
N ASP A 298 24.15 11.05 28.46
CA ASP A 298 25.31 11.68 27.86
C ASP A 298 26.58 11.19 28.58
N ALA A 299 27.13 10.06 28.12
CA ALA A 299 28.29 9.44 28.73
C ALA A 299 29.56 10.29 28.55
N SER A 300 29.59 11.15 27.54
CA SER A 300 30.58 12.20 27.30
C SER A 300 29.97 13.26 26.35
N ASP A 301 30.71 14.36 26.13
CA ASP A 301 30.33 15.41 25.16
C ASP A 301 30.05 14.88 23.74
N ASN A 302 30.52 13.69 23.45
CA ASN A 302 30.51 13.11 22.10
C ASN A 302 29.72 11.77 22.01
N VAL A 303 29.26 11.23 23.12
CA VAL A 303 28.58 9.91 23.13
C VAL A 303 27.36 9.95 24.02
N THR A 304 26.22 9.68 23.43
CA THR A 304 24.93 9.55 24.08
C THR A 304 24.41 8.11 23.92
N TYR A 305 23.96 7.50 25.01
CA TYR A 305 23.20 6.25 24.99
C TYR A 305 21.73 6.56 25.30
N PHE A 306 20.84 5.76 24.75
CA PHE A 306 19.43 5.86 25.06
C PHE A 306 18.77 4.48 25.16
N ALA A 307 17.72 4.44 25.95
CA ALA A 307 16.77 3.33 25.98
C ALA A 307 15.35 3.90 26.02
N SER A 308 14.45 3.36 25.24
CA SER A 308 13.05 3.76 25.24
C SER A 308 12.12 2.55 25.18
N TRP A 309 11.00 2.65 25.85
CA TRP A 309 9.88 1.75 25.73
C TRP A 309 8.60 2.56 25.57
N GLY A 310 7.70 2.09 24.70
CA GLY A 310 6.41 2.72 24.52
C GLY A 310 5.41 1.81 23.84
N GLU A 311 4.14 2.11 24.09
CA GLU A 311 3.02 1.49 23.38
C GLU A 311 2.46 2.44 22.34
N GLY A 312 2.10 1.89 21.18
CA GLY A 312 1.41 2.57 20.10
C GLY A 312 0.17 1.80 19.66
N PHE A 313 -0.70 2.44 18.89
CA PHE A 313 -1.84 1.76 18.28
C PHE A 313 -2.15 2.30 16.90
N LYS A 314 -2.83 1.47 16.12
CA LYS A 314 -3.52 1.82 14.89
C LYS A 314 -4.98 1.47 15.06
N SER A 315 -5.86 2.44 14.83
CA SER A 315 -7.29 2.24 15.07
C SER A 315 -7.85 1.11 14.21
N GLY A 316 -8.82 0.39 14.73
CA GLY A 316 -9.65 -0.53 13.97
C GLY A 316 -10.54 0.21 12.97
N GLY A 317 -11.32 -0.52 12.20
CA GLY A 317 -12.16 0.09 11.17
C GLY A 317 -13.11 -0.90 10.52
N PHE A 318 -13.55 -0.53 9.32
CA PHE A 318 -14.51 -1.30 8.56
C PHE A 318 -13.91 -1.73 7.21
N ASN A 319 -14.15 -2.96 6.84
CA ASN A 319 -14.08 -3.37 5.45
C ASN A 319 -15.23 -2.75 4.67
N ASN A 320 -15.14 -2.75 3.34
CA ASN A 320 -16.23 -2.26 2.52
C ASN A 320 -17.55 -2.93 2.90
N SER A 321 -18.61 -2.14 2.93
CA SER A 321 -19.94 -2.59 3.38
C SER A 321 -20.41 -3.82 2.62
N GLY A 322 -20.77 -4.88 3.35
CA GLY A 322 -21.23 -6.15 2.78
C GLY A 322 -20.14 -7.12 2.34
N SER A 323 -18.87 -6.84 2.64
CA SER A 323 -17.72 -7.72 2.29
C SER A 323 -17.90 -9.15 2.77
N ARG A 324 -18.26 -9.32 4.05
CA ARG A 324 -18.52 -10.65 4.63
C ARG A 324 -19.64 -11.38 3.89
N ALA A 325 -20.77 -10.71 3.69
CA ALA A 325 -21.92 -11.32 3.01
C ALA A 325 -21.57 -11.72 1.56
N THR A 326 -20.74 -10.93 0.88
CA THR A 326 -20.23 -11.22 -0.46
C THR A 326 -19.39 -12.49 -0.47
N ILE A 327 -18.44 -12.63 0.44
CA ILE A 327 -17.59 -13.82 0.55
C ILE A 327 -18.41 -15.06 0.94
N ASP A 328 -19.33 -14.93 1.89
CA ASP A 328 -20.20 -16.04 2.31
C ASP A 328 -21.16 -16.48 1.19
N THR A 329 -21.52 -15.60 0.27
CA THR A 329 -22.42 -15.93 -0.86
C THR A 329 -21.66 -16.53 -2.04
N PHE A 330 -20.51 -15.98 -2.42
CA PHE A 330 -19.87 -16.32 -3.69
C PHE A 330 -18.61 -17.20 -3.56
N ILE A 331 -17.89 -17.13 -2.43
CA ILE A 331 -16.62 -17.82 -2.24
C ILE A 331 -16.78 -19.07 -1.38
N ASN A 332 -17.31 -18.92 -0.17
CA ASN A 332 -17.37 -20.00 0.82
C ASN A 332 -18.17 -21.23 0.36
N PRO A 333 -19.27 -21.09 -0.42
CA PRO A 333 -19.97 -22.26 -0.96
C PRO A 333 -19.15 -23.08 -1.96
N LEU A 334 -18.18 -22.45 -2.63
CA LEU A 334 -17.31 -23.12 -3.60
C LEU A 334 -16.15 -23.86 -2.92
N ASN A 335 -15.81 -23.50 -1.70
CA ASN A 335 -14.73 -24.13 -0.93
C ASN A 335 -15.12 -24.42 0.53
N PRO A 336 -16.10 -25.30 0.76
CA PRO A 336 -16.62 -25.57 2.10
C PRO A 336 -15.58 -26.23 3.04
N GLY A 337 -14.50 -26.78 2.50
CA GLY A 337 -13.41 -27.38 3.26
C GLY A 337 -12.38 -26.38 3.81
N SER A 338 -12.34 -25.17 3.27
CA SER A 338 -11.43 -24.11 3.70
C SER A 338 -12.07 -22.74 3.47
N PRO A 339 -13.12 -22.41 4.24
CA PRO A 339 -13.83 -21.14 4.07
C PRO A 339 -12.89 -19.96 4.39
N VAL A 340 -13.05 -18.88 3.65
CA VAL A 340 -12.40 -17.59 3.95
C VAL A 340 -13.21 -16.89 5.04
N ALA A 341 -12.58 -16.64 6.18
CA ALA A 341 -13.21 -15.94 7.29
C ALA A 341 -12.99 -14.45 7.14
N VAL A 342 -14.03 -13.73 6.77
CA VAL A 342 -14.00 -12.26 6.63
C VAL A 342 -14.92 -11.63 7.67
N THR A 343 -14.46 -10.55 8.26
CA THR A 343 -15.26 -9.70 9.16
C THR A 343 -15.51 -8.34 8.51
N ASP A 344 -16.70 -7.76 8.73
CA ASP A 344 -16.97 -6.39 8.27
C ASP A 344 -16.24 -5.34 9.13
N VAL A 345 -15.85 -5.71 10.35
CA VAL A 345 -15.09 -4.87 11.30
C VAL A 345 -13.76 -5.54 11.59
N TYR A 346 -12.68 -4.81 11.50
CA TYR A 346 -11.37 -5.26 11.99
C TYR A 346 -10.99 -4.50 13.27
N GLU A 347 -10.32 -5.19 14.16
CA GLU A 347 -9.95 -4.66 15.48
C GLU A 347 -8.76 -3.70 15.39
N LYS A 348 -8.55 -2.91 16.44
CA LYS A 348 -7.38 -2.04 16.55
C LYS A 348 -6.12 -2.89 16.72
N GLU A 349 -5.07 -2.49 16.04
CA GLU A 349 -3.71 -2.99 16.23
C GLU A 349 -3.05 -2.24 17.40
N THR A 350 -2.33 -2.96 18.25
CA THR A 350 -1.48 -2.38 19.30
C THR A 350 -0.08 -2.96 19.20
N ASN A 351 0.90 -2.14 19.49
CA ASN A 351 2.29 -2.59 19.57
C ASN A 351 2.96 -2.02 20.81
N ASP A 352 3.88 -2.77 21.37
CA ASP A 352 4.86 -2.31 22.35
C ASP A 352 6.26 -2.52 21.80
N SER A 353 7.09 -1.50 21.92
CA SER A 353 8.44 -1.50 21.38
C SER A 353 9.46 -1.09 22.42
N LEU A 354 10.55 -1.85 22.50
CA LEU A 354 11.76 -1.52 23.24
C LEU A 354 12.84 -1.15 22.25
N GLU A 355 13.51 -0.02 22.50
CA GLU A 355 14.67 0.43 21.71
C GLU A 355 15.83 0.71 22.64
N ILE A 356 17.03 0.28 22.24
CA ILE A 356 18.29 0.59 22.93
C ILE A 356 19.31 0.99 21.89
N GLY A 357 19.95 2.14 22.08
CA GLY A 357 20.89 2.62 21.08
C GLY A 357 21.90 3.61 21.60
N PHE A 358 22.73 4.05 20.67
CA PHE A 358 23.74 5.07 20.93
C PHE A 358 23.89 6.02 19.76
N LYS A 359 24.37 7.24 20.06
CA LYS A 359 24.80 8.25 19.10
C LYS A 359 26.21 8.71 19.47
N ALA A 360 27.11 8.73 18.51
CA ALA A 360 28.49 9.14 18.74
C ALA A 360 28.98 10.12 17.68
N ARG A 361 29.69 11.16 18.12
CA ARG A 361 30.40 12.12 17.27
C ARG A 361 31.90 11.94 17.48
N LEU A 362 32.61 11.51 16.46
CA LEU A 362 34.01 11.11 16.52
C LEU A 362 34.85 12.01 15.61
N ALA A 363 36.18 11.94 15.78
CA ALA A 363 37.13 12.65 14.92
C ALA A 363 36.81 14.17 14.80
N GLU A 364 36.67 14.86 15.93
CA GLU A 364 36.34 16.29 16.00
C GLU A 364 35.02 16.63 15.28
N ASN A 365 33.96 15.84 15.49
CA ASN A 365 32.67 15.92 14.87
C ASN A 365 32.62 15.64 13.35
N ARG A 366 33.69 15.06 12.79
CA ARG A 366 33.73 14.71 11.36
C ARG A 366 33.06 13.38 11.06
N VAL A 367 32.88 12.53 12.05
CA VAL A 367 32.20 11.23 11.89
C VAL A 367 31.04 11.15 12.89
N SER A 368 29.84 10.91 12.40
CA SER A 368 28.67 10.56 13.20
C SER A 368 28.34 9.08 13.03
N VAL A 369 28.10 8.40 14.14
CA VAL A 369 27.67 6.99 14.15
C VAL A 369 26.44 6.88 15.04
N GLU A 370 25.38 6.27 14.53
CA GLU A 370 24.18 5.94 15.29
C GLU A 370 23.88 4.46 15.12
N GLY A 371 23.53 3.78 16.21
CA GLY A 371 23.16 2.38 16.19
C GLY A 371 22.02 2.12 17.15
N THR A 372 21.02 1.33 16.72
CA THR A 372 19.85 0.98 17.50
C THR A 372 19.54 -0.51 17.34
N TYR A 373 19.22 -1.17 18.44
CA TYR A 373 18.49 -2.44 18.46
C TYR A 373 17.06 -2.15 18.89
N PHE A 374 16.10 -2.77 18.25
CA PHE A 374 14.68 -2.70 18.62
C PHE A 374 14.06 -4.09 18.70
N ASP A 375 13.03 -4.19 19.53
CA ASP A 375 12.20 -5.38 19.73
C ASP A 375 10.76 -4.90 19.87
N THR A 376 9.86 -5.39 19.02
CA THR A 376 8.47 -4.94 18.91
C THR A 376 7.54 -6.13 18.89
N ASN A 377 6.56 -6.14 19.80
CA ASN A 377 5.45 -7.06 19.79
C ASN A 377 4.20 -6.34 19.25
N ALA A 378 3.55 -6.95 18.27
CA ALA A 378 2.31 -6.44 17.70
C ALA A 378 1.16 -7.39 17.99
N ASN A 379 0.05 -6.86 18.50
CA ASN A 379 -1.19 -7.59 18.72
C ASN A 379 -2.26 -7.07 17.77
N ASP A 380 -3.06 -7.99 17.22
CA ASP A 380 -4.10 -7.69 16.24
C ASP A 380 -3.56 -6.89 15.03
N LEU A 381 -2.34 -7.22 14.58
CA LEU A 381 -1.66 -6.57 13.46
C LEU A 381 -2.56 -6.56 12.23
N GLN A 382 -2.84 -5.38 11.68
CA GLN A 382 -3.72 -5.23 10.51
C GLN A 382 -2.97 -5.58 9.24
N PHE A 383 -3.45 -6.60 8.58
CA PHE A 383 -2.98 -7.05 7.29
C PHE A 383 -4.12 -6.97 6.27
N PHE A 384 -3.83 -6.56 5.05
CA PHE A 384 -4.82 -6.59 3.98
C PHE A 384 -4.47 -7.63 2.93
N GLU A 385 -5.50 -8.23 2.37
CA GLU A 385 -5.40 -9.10 1.21
C GLU A 385 -6.47 -8.74 0.18
N PHE A 386 -6.26 -9.18 -1.04
CA PHE A 386 -7.24 -9.02 -2.11
C PHE A 386 -7.91 -10.36 -2.40
N ILE A 387 -9.23 -10.33 -2.41
CA ILE A 387 -10.05 -11.48 -2.82
C ILE A 387 -10.72 -11.11 -4.13
N VAL A 388 -10.50 -11.94 -5.13
CA VAL A 388 -11.09 -11.78 -6.46
C VAL A 388 -12.25 -12.77 -6.61
N GLY A 389 -13.36 -12.33 -7.19
CA GLY A 389 -14.52 -13.17 -7.41
C GLY A 389 -15.47 -12.57 -8.46
N PRO A 390 -16.66 -13.14 -8.62
CA PRO A 390 -17.69 -12.59 -9.51
C PRO A 390 -18.10 -11.14 -9.18
N PHE A 391 -17.73 -10.68 -8.00
CA PHE A 391 -17.92 -9.32 -7.48
C PHE A 391 -16.73 -8.40 -7.76
N GLY A 392 -15.69 -8.85 -8.46
CA GLY A 392 -14.47 -8.10 -8.74
C GLY A 392 -13.36 -8.29 -7.73
N LEU A 393 -12.53 -7.27 -7.58
CA LEU A 393 -11.44 -7.21 -6.62
C LEU A 393 -11.93 -6.57 -5.32
N LEU A 394 -11.99 -7.35 -4.26
CA LEU A 394 -12.36 -6.90 -2.92
C LEU A 394 -11.11 -6.86 -2.04
N ARG A 395 -10.80 -5.67 -1.51
CA ARG A 395 -9.75 -5.51 -0.51
C ARG A 395 -10.33 -5.76 0.86
N ILE A 396 -9.73 -6.70 1.59
CA ILE A 396 -10.12 -7.07 2.94
C ILE A 396 -8.97 -6.76 3.89
N VAL A 397 -9.27 -6.14 5.02
CA VAL A 397 -8.36 -6.01 6.16
C VAL A 397 -8.75 -7.06 7.19
N GLU A 398 -7.76 -7.81 7.63
CA GLU A 398 -7.87 -8.81 8.70
C GLU A 398 -6.85 -8.50 9.79
N ASN A 399 -7.01 -9.13 10.97
CA ASN A 399 -6.04 -9.02 12.05
C ASN A 399 -5.23 -10.30 12.16
N ILE A 400 -3.91 -10.18 12.21
CA ILE A 400 -2.97 -11.21 12.65
C ILE A 400 -2.92 -11.09 14.18
N ASP A 401 -3.29 -12.15 14.91
CA ASP A 401 -3.46 -12.09 16.36
C ASP A 401 -2.20 -11.59 17.10
N GLU A 402 -1.01 -12.08 16.70
CA GLU A 402 0.25 -11.74 17.36
C GLU A 402 1.43 -11.91 16.40
N ALA A 403 2.32 -10.93 16.36
CA ALA A 403 3.56 -10.94 15.60
C ALA A 403 4.69 -10.28 16.39
N GLU A 404 5.91 -10.76 16.20
CA GLU A 404 7.14 -10.19 16.76
C GLU A 404 8.04 -9.68 15.63
N MET A 405 8.71 -8.56 15.89
CA MET A 405 9.68 -7.96 14.97
C MET A 405 10.85 -7.43 15.77
N ASP A 406 12.06 -7.89 15.47
CA ASP A 406 13.27 -7.34 16.07
C ASP A 406 14.34 -7.04 15.01
N GLY A 407 15.29 -6.18 15.34
CA GLY A 407 16.29 -5.82 14.37
C GLY A 407 17.33 -4.82 14.84
N PHE A 408 18.23 -4.53 13.90
CA PHE A 408 19.30 -3.57 14.10
C PHE A 408 19.27 -2.51 13.00
N GLU A 409 19.55 -1.29 13.41
CA GLU A 409 19.77 -0.16 12.52
C GLU A 409 21.14 0.44 12.78
N LEU A 410 21.86 0.81 11.72
CA LEU A 410 23.14 1.50 11.79
C LEU A 410 23.19 2.62 10.76
N ALA A 411 23.60 3.80 11.20
CA ALA A 411 23.87 4.92 10.30
C ALA A 411 25.25 5.52 10.61
N ILE A 412 26.04 5.77 9.58
CA ILE A 412 27.36 6.38 9.65
C ILE A 412 27.42 7.50 8.63
N SER A 413 27.82 8.70 9.05
CA SER A 413 28.17 9.78 8.14
C SER A 413 29.57 10.31 8.44
N ALA A 414 30.34 10.65 7.41
CA ALA A 414 31.70 11.13 7.57
C ALA A 414 32.03 12.25 6.59
N ILE A 415 32.60 13.34 7.13
CA ILE A 415 33.26 14.40 6.37
C ILE A 415 34.70 13.97 6.13
N VAL A 416 34.97 13.44 4.94
CA VAL A 416 36.32 12.93 4.56
C VAL A 416 37.31 14.09 4.46
N ASN A 417 36.90 15.18 3.81
CA ASN A 417 37.59 16.45 3.73
C ASN A 417 36.58 17.58 3.42
N ASP A 418 37.09 18.82 3.22
CA ASP A 418 36.25 19.99 3.00
C ASP A 418 35.31 19.89 1.77
N ASN A 419 35.59 18.93 0.87
CA ASN A 419 34.88 18.78 -0.39
C ASN A 419 34.13 17.46 -0.50
N ILE A 420 34.38 16.47 0.36
CA ILE A 420 33.84 15.11 0.24
C ILE A 420 33.21 14.69 1.55
N SER A 421 31.95 14.28 1.47
CA SER A 421 31.27 13.55 2.54
C SER A 421 30.69 12.23 2.02
N VAL A 422 30.57 11.27 2.92
CA VAL A 422 30.00 9.95 2.66
C VAL A 422 29.01 9.59 3.75
N TYR A 423 28.00 8.80 3.39
CA TYR A 423 27.12 8.15 4.37
C TYR A 423 26.92 6.68 4.03
N LEU A 424 26.69 5.89 5.06
CA LEU A 424 26.27 4.50 5.01
C LEU A 424 25.14 4.32 6.01
N SER A 425 24.06 3.66 5.63
CA SER A 425 23.03 3.24 6.57
C SER A 425 22.47 1.88 6.19
N GLY A 426 21.94 1.17 7.15
CA GLY A 426 21.28 -0.10 6.91
C GLY A 426 20.47 -0.54 8.10
N ALA A 427 19.48 -1.35 7.80
CA ALA A 427 18.63 -2.05 8.75
C ALA A 427 18.56 -3.52 8.38
N GLN A 428 18.49 -4.37 9.39
CA GLN A 428 18.12 -5.76 9.26
C GLN A 428 16.99 -6.05 10.23
N ILE A 429 15.92 -6.68 9.73
CA ILE A 429 14.67 -6.89 10.46
C ILE A 429 14.31 -8.36 10.33
N ASP A 430 14.22 -9.05 11.46
CA ASP A 430 13.60 -10.36 11.57
C ASP A 430 12.17 -10.18 12.06
N SER A 431 11.23 -10.93 11.49
CA SER A 431 9.84 -10.87 11.92
C SER A 431 9.19 -12.25 11.87
N THR A 432 8.25 -12.49 12.79
CA THR A 432 7.59 -13.79 12.88
C THR A 432 6.13 -13.60 13.27
N ILE A 433 5.23 -14.25 12.53
CA ILE A 433 3.82 -14.40 12.91
C ILE A 433 3.74 -15.47 13.99
N ILE A 434 3.44 -15.07 15.22
CA ILE A 434 3.38 -15.97 16.39
C ILE A 434 2.03 -16.66 16.46
N LYS A 435 0.95 -15.93 16.13
CA LYS A 435 -0.40 -16.46 16.14
C LYS A 435 -1.25 -15.82 15.06
N ASN A 436 -2.02 -16.63 14.35
CA ASN A 436 -3.01 -16.16 13.38
C ASN A 436 -4.18 -17.14 13.37
N SER A 437 -5.30 -16.77 13.99
CA SER A 437 -6.47 -17.64 14.09
C SER A 437 -7.27 -17.73 12.80
N VAL A 438 -7.16 -16.75 11.91
CA VAL A 438 -7.78 -16.74 10.59
C VAL A 438 -6.98 -17.61 9.62
N ARG A 439 -5.65 -17.51 9.66
CA ARG A 439 -4.74 -18.24 8.79
C ARG A 439 -3.67 -18.97 9.62
N SER A 440 -4.08 -20.00 10.34
CA SER A 440 -3.22 -20.76 11.27
C SER A 440 -1.99 -21.39 10.60
N ASP A 441 -2.04 -21.60 9.31
CA ASP A 441 -0.96 -22.10 8.46
C ASP A 441 0.09 -21.03 8.09
N SER A 442 -0.12 -19.78 8.47
CA SER A 442 0.87 -18.70 8.37
C SER A 442 1.77 -18.53 9.60
N VAL A 443 1.50 -19.28 10.68
CA VAL A 443 2.30 -19.18 11.91
C VAL A 443 3.73 -19.65 11.65
N GLY A 444 4.70 -18.84 12.05
CA GLY A 444 6.13 -19.04 11.79
C GLY A 444 6.64 -18.35 10.51
N ASN A 445 5.74 -17.78 9.69
CA ASN A 445 6.11 -16.98 8.53
C ASN A 445 6.48 -15.55 8.93
N ASN A 446 7.15 -14.82 8.04
CA ASN A 446 7.47 -13.42 8.23
C ASN A 446 6.21 -12.54 8.15
N VAL A 447 6.24 -11.39 8.80
CA VAL A 447 5.24 -10.34 8.58
C VAL A 447 5.42 -9.80 7.15
N PRO A 448 4.37 -9.70 6.33
CA PRO A 448 4.51 -9.21 4.96
C PRO A 448 4.74 -7.69 4.88
N TYR A 449 5.10 -7.22 3.68
CA TYR A 449 5.31 -5.81 3.32
C TYR A 449 6.54 -5.14 3.94
N HIS A 450 7.47 -5.86 4.52
CA HIS A 450 8.77 -5.33 4.88
C HIS A 450 9.89 -6.14 4.21
N ALA A 451 10.97 -5.47 3.85
CA ALA A 451 12.18 -6.12 3.37
C ALA A 451 12.99 -6.66 4.57
N GLU A 452 13.60 -7.84 4.42
CA GLU A 452 14.45 -8.42 5.45
C GLU A 452 15.65 -7.53 5.80
N HIS A 453 16.12 -6.76 4.81
CA HIS A 453 17.17 -5.77 5.02
C HIS A 453 17.06 -4.62 4.01
N THR A 454 17.63 -3.47 4.40
CA THR A 454 17.83 -2.33 3.51
C THR A 454 19.20 -1.73 3.76
N TYR A 455 19.92 -1.39 2.67
CA TYR A 455 21.23 -0.73 2.77
C TYR A 455 21.26 0.49 1.86
N ASN A 456 21.88 1.56 2.36
CA ASN A 456 22.08 2.78 1.60
C ASN A 456 23.51 3.26 1.74
N ALA A 457 24.10 3.74 0.65
CA ALA A 457 25.40 4.37 0.64
C ALA A 457 25.37 5.60 -0.24
N GLY A 458 26.01 6.67 0.17
CA GLY A 458 26.08 7.88 -0.61
C GLY A 458 27.41 8.59 -0.53
N LEU A 459 27.72 9.29 -1.61
CA LEU A 459 28.90 10.13 -1.77
C LEU A 459 28.45 11.51 -2.23
N SER A 460 28.82 12.55 -1.48
CA SER A 460 28.63 13.94 -1.87
C SER A 460 29.98 14.61 -2.10
N LEU A 461 30.04 15.36 -3.19
CA LEU A 461 31.18 16.18 -3.58
C LEU A 461 30.70 17.63 -3.73
N ASP A 462 31.37 18.54 -3.02
CA ASP A 462 31.18 19.99 -3.15
C ASP A 462 32.52 20.64 -3.44
N TYR A 463 32.68 21.25 -4.59
CA TYR A 463 33.95 21.81 -5.03
C TYR A 463 33.82 23.25 -5.50
N PRO A 464 34.39 24.24 -4.74
CA PRO A 464 34.40 25.63 -5.17
C PRO A 464 35.30 25.81 -6.38
N MET A 465 34.77 26.35 -7.47
CA MET A 465 35.50 26.60 -8.72
C MET A 465 36.11 28.00 -8.73
N ALA A 466 37.21 28.15 -9.48
CA ALA A 466 37.94 29.41 -9.57
C ALA A 466 37.12 30.61 -10.17
N ASN A 467 36.02 30.34 -10.81
CA ASN A 467 35.11 31.33 -11.41
C ASN A 467 34.00 31.82 -10.46
N GLY A 468 34.06 31.46 -9.17
CA GLY A 468 33.06 31.83 -8.17
C GLY A 468 31.77 30.99 -8.19
N MET A 469 31.76 29.90 -8.96
CA MET A 469 30.67 28.91 -8.94
C MET A 469 31.08 27.72 -8.06
N ASP A 470 30.10 26.98 -7.54
CA ASP A 470 30.31 25.73 -6.86
C ASP A 470 29.83 24.56 -7.74
N PHE A 471 30.70 23.58 -7.95
CA PHE A 471 30.32 22.29 -8.52
C PHE A 471 29.92 21.36 -7.40
N PHE A 472 28.82 20.64 -7.56
CA PHE A 472 28.43 19.58 -6.65
C PHE A 472 28.04 18.31 -7.41
N ALA A 473 28.23 17.17 -6.76
CA ALA A 473 27.73 15.88 -7.23
C ALA A 473 27.32 15.03 -6.03
N GLN A 474 26.25 14.28 -6.20
CA GLN A 474 25.74 13.31 -5.24
C GLN A 474 25.45 12.01 -5.96
N LEU A 475 25.99 10.92 -5.43
CA LEU A 475 25.73 9.55 -5.84
C LEU A 475 25.08 8.82 -4.66
N ASP A 476 23.93 8.20 -4.89
CA ASP A 476 23.21 7.40 -3.90
C ASP A 476 23.03 5.99 -4.44
N TYR A 477 23.34 4.99 -3.65
CA TYR A 477 23.13 3.58 -3.90
C TYR A 477 22.21 3.02 -2.83
N ALA A 478 21.18 2.31 -3.22
CA ALA A 478 20.21 1.69 -2.30
C ALA A 478 19.98 0.23 -2.69
N VAL A 479 19.94 -0.64 -1.68
CA VAL A 479 19.60 -2.07 -1.78
C VAL A 479 18.35 -2.30 -0.95
N VAL A 480 17.38 -3.03 -1.50
CA VAL A 480 16.17 -3.47 -0.81
C VAL A 480 16.10 -4.98 -0.91
N GLY A 481 16.13 -5.65 0.22
CA GLY A 481 16.14 -7.09 0.33
C GLY A 481 14.84 -7.77 -0.11
N PRO A 482 14.81 -9.10 -0.11
CA PRO A 482 13.64 -9.90 -0.44
C PRO A 482 12.44 -9.47 0.40
N THR A 483 11.24 -9.51 -0.21
CA THR A 483 10.01 -9.05 0.44
C THR A 483 8.86 -9.97 0.14
N TRP A 484 8.19 -10.45 1.17
CA TRP A 484 6.91 -11.13 1.07
C TRP A 484 5.76 -10.13 1.11
N PHE A 485 4.74 -10.36 0.29
CA PHE A 485 3.53 -9.53 0.23
C PHE A 485 2.27 -10.24 0.73
N HIS A 486 2.41 -11.47 1.22
CA HIS A 486 1.29 -12.25 1.76
C HIS A 486 1.74 -13.10 2.95
N VAL A 487 0.81 -13.39 3.87
CA VAL A 487 1.09 -14.16 5.09
C VAL A 487 1.39 -15.64 4.81
N MET A 488 0.94 -16.21 3.69
CA MET A 488 1.07 -17.64 3.37
C MET A 488 2.45 -18.05 2.86
N GLN A 489 3.21 -17.15 2.26
CA GLN A 489 4.61 -17.31 1.84
C GLN A 489 4.89 -18.67 1.17
N GLU A 490 5.77 -19.50 1.74
CA GLU A 490 6.14 -20.80 1.17
C GLU A 490 5.07 -21.90 1.32
N ASN A 491 3.95 -21.60 1.96
CA ASN A 491 2.93 -22.59 2.24
C ASN A 491 1.97 -22.79 1.07
N ASN A 492 2.24 -23.79 0.23
CA ASN A 492 1.40 -24.22 -0.89
C ASN A 492 0.39 -25.32 -0.54
N SER A 493 0.11 -25.53 0.75
CA SER A 493 -0.80 -26.62 1.19
C SER A 493 -2.27 -26.34 0.87
N ARG A 494 -2.64 -25.11 0.64
CA ARG A 494 -4.01 -24.71 0.28
C ARG A 494 -4.29 -25.01 -1.18
N VAL A 495 -5.55 -25.28 -1.44
CA VAL A 495 -6.07 -25.51 -2.79
C VAL A 495 -6.88 -24.29 -3.17
N SER A 496 -6.63 -23.76 -4.37
CA SER A 496 -7.39 -22.65 -4.92
C SER A 496 -8.88 -22.97 -5.06
N LEU A 497 -9.71 -21.98 -5.30
CA LEU A 497 -11.12 -22.17 -5.64
C LEU A 497 -11.33 -23.11 -6.83
N PHE A 498 -10.30 -23.34 -7.61
CA PHE A 498 -10.31 -24.20 -8.80
C PHE A 498 -9.74 -25.59 -8.54
N GLY A 499 -9.44 -25.95 -7.29
CA GLY A 499 -8.94 -27.28 -6.94
C GLY A 499 -7.46 -27.53 -7.28
N VAL A 500 -6.68 -26.48 -7.51
CA VAL A 500 -5.25 -26.53 -7.83
C VAL A 500 -4.44 -26.03 -6.64
N PRO A 501 -3.28 -26.64 -6.29
CA PRO A 501 -2.40 -26.09 -5.26
C PRO A 501 -2.05 -24.63 -5.56
N MET A 502 -2.07 -23.79 -4.54
CA MET A 502 -1.69 -22.38 -4.66
C MET A 502 -0.18 -22.23 -4.61
N ALA A 503 0.37 -21.36 -5.44
CA ALA A 503 1.81 -21.15 -5.57
C ALA A 503 2.25 -19.85 -4.88
N TYR A 504 2.03 -19.76 -3.56
CA TYR A 504 2.46 -18.60 -2.77
C TYR A 504 3.98 -18.43 -2.72
N ASP A 505 4.75 -19.53 -2.81
CA ASP A 505 6.20 -19.54 -2.89
C ASP A 505 6.77 -18.75 -4.08
N LYS A 506 5.96 -18.47 -5.09
CA LYS A 506 6.32 -17.66 -6.27
C LYS A 506 5.97 -16.18 -6.16
N THR A 507 5.60 -15.72 -4.98
CA THR A 507 5.13 -14.34 -4.76
C THR A 507 6.09 -13.48 -3.94
N GLN A 508 7.27 -14.01 -3.59
CA GLN A 508 8.34 -13.22 -2.98
C GLN A 508 9.03 -12.38 -4.06
N ARG A 509 9.17 -11.09 -3.82
CA ARG A 509 10.03 -10.24 -4.63
C ARG A 509 11.48 -10.46 -4.22
N ASP A 510 12.36 -10.65 -5.18
CA ASP A 510 13.81 -10.72 -4.96
C ASP A 510 14.40 -9.38 -4.51
N GLU A 511 15.63 -9.43 -4.01
CA GLU A 511 16.44 -8.25 -3.74
C GLU A 511 16.67 -7.46 -5.02
N TYR A 512 16.65 -6.13 -4.92
CA TYR A 512 17.02 -5.23 -6.01
C TYR A 512 17.86 -4.06 -5.50
N ASP A 513 18.58 -3.41 -6.41
CA ASP A 513 19.37 -2.22 -6.11
C ASP A 513 19.14 -1.09 -7.12
N THR A 514 19.31 0.13 -6.65
CA THR A 514 19.19 1.33 -7.49
C THR A 514 20.34 2.30 -7.26
N VAL A 515 20.75 2.95 -8.34
CA VAL A 515 21.77 4.02 -8.31
C VAL A 515 21.12 5.33 -8.77
N ASN A 516 21.28 6.38 -7.96
CA ASN A 516 20.83 7.73 -8.32
C ASN A 516 22.05 8.67 -8.39
N LEU A 517 22.06 9.53 -9.39
CA LEU A 517 23.12 10.52 -9.59
C LEU A 517 22.50 11.90 -9.77
N ARG A 518 23.00 12.88 -9.05
CA ARG A 518 22.68 14.30 -9.22
C ARG A 518 23.97 15.09 -9.25
N MET A 519 24.19 15.92 -10.27
CA MET A 519 25.36 16.79 -10.36
C MET A 519 25.00 18.13 -10.99
N GLY A 520 25.71 19.16 -10.60
CA GLY A 520 25.39 20.47 -11.12
C GLY A 520 26.39 21.55 -10.73
N VAL A 521 26.07 22.76 -11.16
CA VAL A 521 26.78 23.98 -10.78
C VAL A 521 25.81 24.97 -10.18
N LYS A 522 26.25 25.66 -9.14
CA LYS A 522 25.52 26.70 -8.45
C LYS A 522 26.33 28.00 -8.47
N GLY A 523 25.74 29.06 -8.96
CA GLY A 523 26.23 30.45 -8.86
C GLY A 523 25.40 31.23 -7.85
N ASP A 524 25.64 32.54 -7.75
CA ASP A 524 24.95 33.41 -6.78
C ASP A 524 23.44 33.41 -6.93
N ASN A 525 22.93 33.40 -8.18
CA ASN A 525 21.51 33.57 -8.48
C ASN A 525 20.93 32.44 -9.31
N TYR A 526 21.72 31.42 -9.64
CA TYR A 526 21.23 30.31 -10.48
C TYR A 526 21.88 28.99 -10.11
N SER A 527 21.16 27.90 -10.41
CA SER A 527 21.75 26.56 -10.42
C SER A 527 21.29 25.80 -11.66
N ILE A 528 22.19 24.95 -12.17
CA ILE A 528 21.90 24.01 -13.26
C ILE A 528 22.27 22.63 -12.74
N VAL A 529 21.31 21.74 -12.71
CA VAL A 529 21.45 20.40 -12.14
C VAL A 529 21.00 19.35 -13.16
N ALA A 530 21.89 18.43 -13.51
CA ALA A 530 21.53 17.22 -14.23
C ALA A 530 21.29 16.10 -13.20
N TYR A 531 20.30 15.26 -13.43
CA TYR A 531 20.01 14.10 -12.59
C TYR A 531 19.66 12.86 -13.41
N ALA A 532 19.98 11.72 -12.84
CA ALA A 532 19.51 10.42 -13.28
C ALA A 532 19.01 9.63 -12.06
N LYS A 533 17.75 9.27 -12.05
CA LYS A 533 17.17 8.30 -11.09
C LYS A 533 17.19 6.93 -11.74
N ASN A 534 17.48 5.90 -10.95
CA ASN A 534 17.69 4.54 -11.43
C ASN A 534 18.66 4.54 -12.63
N LEU A 535 19.89 5.01 -12.40
CA LEU A 535 20.91 5.21 -13.45
C LEU A 535 21.25 3.91 -14.17
N THR A 536 21.25 2.80 -13.46
CA THR A 536 21.55 1.44 -13.97
C THR A 536 20.42 0.86 -14.80
N ASP A 537 19.23 1.48 -14.77
CA ASP A 537 18.01 1.00 -15.44
C ASP A 537 17.58 -0.38 -14.92
N GLU A 538 17.64 -0.55 -13.61
CA GLU A 538 17.20 -1.77 -12.94
C GLU A 538 15.69 -1.95 -13.10
N ASP A 539 15.28 -3.08 -13.61
CA ASP A 539 13.88 -3.49 -13.66
C ASP A 539 13.54 -4.24 -12.36
N TYR A 540 12.63 -3.69 -11.57
CA TYR A 540 12.23 -4.26 -10.28
C TYR A 540 10.74 -4.11 -10.04
N LEU A 541 10.20 -4.95 -9.16
CA LEU A 541 8.83 -4.85 -8.69
C LEU A 541 8.75 -3.92 -7.46
N ALA A 542 7.91 -2.89 -7.53
CA ALA A 542 7.61 -2.04 -6.38
C ALA A 542 6.71 -2.77 -5.39
N GLU A 543 5.72 -3.51 -5.91
CA GLU A 543 4.73 -4.24 -5.13
C GLU A 543 4.24 -5.47 -5.89
N VAL A 544 3.90 -6.50 -5.13
CA VAL A 544 3.16 -7.67 -5.62
C VAL A 544 1.85 -7.77 -4.85
N ILE A 545 0.76 -8.01 -5.53
CA ILE A 545 -0.55 -8.34 -4.94
C ILE A 545 -0.82 -9.82 -5.23
N PRO A 546 -0.48 -10.70 -4.30
CA PRO A 546 -0.69 -12.13 -4.48
C PRO A 546 -2.17 -12.47 -4.52
N ALA A 547 -2.58 -13.19 -5.55
CA ALA A 547 -3.92 -13.74 -5.69
C ALA A 547 -3.89 -15.21 -6.19
N PRO A 548 -3.07 -16.09 -5.58
CA PRO A 548 -2.90 -17.48 -6.06
C PRO A 548 -4.19 -18.29 -5.96
N GLU A 549 -5.13 -17.91 -5.09
CA GLU A 549 -6.46 -18.50 -5.04
C GLU A 549 -7.18 -18.45 -6.40
N PHE A 550 -6.81 -17.50 -7.23
CA PHE A 550 -7.38 -17.22 -8.55
C PHE A 550 -6.41 -17.54 -9.69
N GLY A 551 -5.20 -18.01 -9.38
CA GLY A 551 -4.25 -18.50 -10.38
C GLY A 551 -3.20 -17.49 -10.82
N GLY A 552 -2.90 -16.45 -10.04
CA GLY A 552 -1.83 -15.50 -10.39
C GLY A 552 -1.63 -14.41 -9.37
N SER A 553 -0.81 -13.43 -9.73
CA SER A 553 -0.54 -12.24 -8.94
C SER A 553 -0.57 -11.01 -9.81
N PHE A 554 -0.90 -9.86 -9.25
CA PHE A 554 -0.70 -8.57 -9.91
C PHE A 554 0.65 -8.02 -9.50
N ALA A 555 1.39 -7.47 -10.45
CA ALA A 555 2.71 -6.92 -10.22
C ALA A 555 2.74 -5.42 -10.57
N HIS A 556 3.38 -4.65 -9.71
CA HIS A 556 3.56 -3.22 -9.87
C HIS A 556 5.04 -2.95 -10.18
N ALA A 557 5.34 -2.42 -11.37
CA ALA A 557 6.71 -2.09 -11.74
C ALA A 557 7.27 -0.94 -10.91
N GLY A 558 8.54 -1.02 -10.61
CA GLY A 558 9.33 0.08 -10.06
C GLY A 558 9.51 1.21 -11.08
N THR A 559 10.12 2.29 -10.61
CA THR A 559 10.40 3.43 -11.47
C THR A 559 11.59 3.13 -12.39
N GLN A 560 11.36 3.11 -13.69
CA GLN A 560 12.40 3.01 -14.71
C GLN A 560 13.34 4.22 -14.66
N ARG A 561 14.48 4.13 -15.37
CA ARG A 561 15.47 5.23 -15.46
C ARG A 561 14.83 6.53 -15.92
N ARG A 562 15.00 7.57 -15.13
CA ARG A 562 14.59 8.94 -15.45
C ARG A 562 15.78 9.86 -15.45
N VAL A 563 16.00 10.58 -16.55
CA VAL A 563 17.03 11.60 -16.66
C VAL A 563 16.40 12.97 -16.89
N GLY A 564 17.00 14.00 -16.33
CA GLY A 564 16.48 15.35 -16.49
C GLY A 564 17.50 16.42 -16.14
N VAL A 565 17.12 17.67 -16.46
CA VAL A 565 17.86 18.87 -16.11
C VAL A 565 16.91 19.83 -15.40
N GLU A 566 17.36 20.36 -14.27
CA GLU A 566 16.68 21.37 -13.47
C GLU A 566 17.44 22.69 -13.57
N LEU A 567 16.72 23.74 -13.84
CA LEU A 567 17.27 25.10 -13.91
C LEU A 567 16.54 25.97 -12.89
N THR A 568 17.26 26.51 -11.92
CA THR A 568 16.71 27.43 -10.93
C THR A 568 17.34 28.81 -11.06
N TYR A 569 16.53 29.85 -11.03
CA TYR A 569 16.98 31.22 -11.01
C TYR A 569 16.27 31.98 -9.89
N GLN A 570 17.04 32.74 -9.09
CA GLN A 570 16.54 33.59 -7.99
C GLN A 570 16.71 35.04 -8.39
N PHE A 571 15.63 35.83 -8.28
CA PHE A 571 15.58 37.26 -8.63
C PHE A 571 16.02 38.14 -7.48
#